data_5211fa85bb091f679e00ba263c333792
#
_entry.id   5211fa85bb091f679e00ba263c333792
#
_cell.length_a   1.000
_cell.length_b   1.000
_cell.length_c   1.000
_cell.angle_alpha   90.00
_cell.angle_beta   90.00
_cell.angle_gamma   90.00
#
_symmetry.space_group_name_H-M   'P 1'
#
loop_
_entity.id
_entity.type
_entity.pdbx_description
1 polymer ?
#
loop_
_entity_poly.entity_id
_entity_poly.type
_entity_poly.pdbx_seq_one_letter_code
_entity_poly.pdbx_strand_id
1 'polypeptide(L)'
;TDSSTITSIANDYSYDEIFSKQVRALGQPGDILLAISTSGNSRNVINAMEAALSRDMTIVALTGKDGGEMAGFLGMNDVEIRVPSNRTARIQEVHLLAIHNLCECIDDALFPESN
;
A
#
# COMPACT_ATOMS: atom_id res chain seq x y z
N THR A 1 -2.71 -2.65 -11.30
CA THR A 1 -1.51 -3.41 -11.64
C THR A 1 -1.75 -4.26 -12.88
N ASP A 2 -0.96 -4.08 -13.91
CA ASP A 2 -1.12 -4.79 -15.17
C ASP A 2 -0.64 -6.23 -15.07
N SER A 3 -1.47 -7.19 -15.48
CA SER A 3 -1.14 -8.62 -15.41
C SER A 3 0.08 -8.99 -16.25
N SER A 4 0.25 -8.38 -17.42
CA SER A 4 1.42 -8.61 -18.27
C SER A 4 2.69 -8.13 -17.59
N THR A 5 2.65 -6.98 -16.93
CA THR A 5 3.76 -6.43 -16.15
C THR A 5 4.11 -7.36 -14.99
N ILE A 6 3.13 -7.85 -14.25
CA ILE A 6 3.33 -8.77 -13.14
C ILE A 6 4.00 -10.06 -13.63
N THR A 7 3.50 -10.65 -14.70
CA THR A 7 4.05 -11.87 -15.25
C THR A 7 5.49 -11.68 -15.73
N SER A 8 5.78 -10.59 -16.42
CA SER A 8 7.12 -10.27 -16.90
C SER A 8 8.12 -10.11 -15.75
N ILE A 9 7.75 -9.37 -14.70
CA ILE A 9 8.63 -9.18 -13.53
C ILE A 9 8.84 -10.51 -12.79
N ALA A 10 7.78 -11.31 -12.62
CA ALA A 10 7.89 -12.59 -11.93
C ALA A 10 8.78 -13.58 -12.68
N ASN A 11 8.82 -13.52 -14.02
CA ASN A 11 9.68 -14.36 -14.85
C ASN A 11 11.13 -13.90 -14.85
N ASP A 12 11.36 -12.59 -14.91
CA ASP A 12 12.71 -12.00 -15.04
C ASP A 12 13.40 -11.77 -13.71
N TYR A 13 12.62 -11.60 -12.64
CA TYR A 13 13.11 -11.32 -11.29
C TYR A 13 12.43 -12.28 -10.30
N SER A 14 12.56 -12.03 -9.02
CA SER A 14 11.83 -12.81 -8.02
C SER A 14 10.40 -12.29 -7.90
N TYR A 15 9.50 -13.18 -7.46
CA TYR A 15 8.10 -12.81 -7.21
C TYR A 15 7.99 -11.68 -6.17
N ASP A 16 8.94 -11.63 -5.24
CA ASP A 16 8.98 -10.60 -4.20
C ASP A 16 9.28 -9.21 -4.74
N GLU A 17 9.74 -9.08 -5.97
CA GLU A 17 10.08 -7.80 -6.58
C GLU A 17 8.98 -7.24 -7.50
N ILE A 18 7.82 -7.91 -7.58
CA ILE A 18 6.74 -7.50 -8.50
C ILE A 18 6.37 -6.02 -8.31
N PHE A 19 6.06 -5.63 -7.09
CA PHE A 19 5.60 -4.27 -6.82
C PHE A 19 6.74 -3.27 -6.74
N SER A 20 7.88 -3.68 -6.19
CA SER A 20 9.02 -2.76 -6.05
C SER A 20 9.53 -2.27 -7.41
N LYS A 21 9.56 -3.14 -8.41
CA LYS A 21 9.98 -2.76 -9.76
C LYS A 21 9.02 -1.72 -10.37
N GLN A 22 7.73 -1.90 -10.18
CA GLN A 22 6.73 -0.92 -10.66
C GLN A 22 6.86 0.41 -9.95
N VAL A 23 7.05 0.41 -8.64
CA VAL A 23 7.24 1.64 -7.86
C VAL A 23 8.49 2.39 -8.32
N ARG A 24 9.61 1.67 -8.53
CA ARG A 24 10.84 2.30 -9.02
C ARG A 24 10.70 2.88 -10.42
N ALA A 25 9.91 2.24 -11.27
CA ALA A 25 9.71 2.69 -12.65
C ALA A 25 8.78 3.90 -12.74
N LEU A 26 7.75 3.98 -11.92
CA LEU A 26 6.67 4.94 -12.05
C LEU A 26 6.61 5.97 -10.92
N GLY A 27 7.15 5.65 -9.75
CA GLY A 27 7.05 6.51 -8.57
C GLY A 27 7.87 7.77 -8.66
N GLN A 28 7.29 8.89 -8.23
CA GLN A 28 7.92 10.19 -8.19
C GLN A 28 7.76 10.82 -6.81
N PRO A 29 8.66 11.74 -6.44
CA PRO A 29 8.52 12.46 -5.17
C PRO A 29 7.14 13.09 -5.03
N GLY A 30 6.53 12.92 -3.87
CA GLY A 30 5.17 13.41 -3.60
C GLY A 30 4.06 12.44 -3.96
N ASP A 31 4.35 11.38 -4.69
CA ASP A 31 3.37 10.33 -4.95
C ASP A 31 3.07 9.55 -3.67
N ILE A 32 1.94 8.85 -3.66
CA ILE A 32 1.48 8.06 -2.52
C ILE A 32 1.45 6.59 -2.91
N LEU A 33 2.06 5.75 -2.07
CA LEU A 33 1.91 4.31 -2.16
C LEU A 33 0.86 3.85 -1.15
N LEU A 34 -0.21 3.22 -1.63
CA LEU A 34 -1.15 2.53 -0.77
C LEU A 34 -0.68 1.07 -0.65
N ALA A 35 -0.20 0.70 0.53
CA ALA A 35 0.37 -0.62 0.81
C ALA A 35 -0.58 -1.41 1.69
N ILE A 36 -1.03 -2.56 1.21
CA ILE A 36 -2.05 -3.37 1.88
C ILE A 36 -1.52 -4.76 2.19
N SER A 37 -1.54 -5.15 3.45
CA SER A 37 -1.22 -6.50 3.87
C SER A 37 -1.90 -6.81 5.20
N THR A 38 -2.68 -7.88 5.25
CA THR A 38 -3.42 -8.23 6.48
C THR A 38 -2.49 -8.60 7.64
N SER A 39 -1.34 -9.19 7.36
CA SER A 39 -0.34 -9.53 8.38
C SER A 39 0.69 -8.42 8.62
N GLY A 40 0.86 -7.53 7.65
CA GLY A 40 1.95 -6.56 7.65
C GLY A 40 3.31 -7.18 7.36
N ASN A 41 3.36 -8.41 6.87
CA ASN A 41 4.62 -9.15 6.64
C ASN A 41 4.80 -9.63 5.20
N SER A 42 3.97 -9.17 4.27
CA SER A 42 4.08 -9.55 2.87
C SER A 42 5.36 -8.98 2.26
N ARG A 43 6.28 -9.85 1.85
CA ARG A 43 7.61 -9.43 1.40
C ARG A 43 7.55 -8.54 0.16
N ASN A 44 6.69 -8.85 -0.80
CA ASN A 44 6.53 -8.03 -1.99
C ASN A 44 6.00 -6.63 -1.68
N VAL A 45 5.12 -6.51 -0.70
CA VAL A 45 4.60 -5.20 -0.26
C VAL A 45 5.69 -4.42 0.49
N ILE A 46 6.45 -5.08 1.37
CA ILE A 46 7.56 -4.44 2.09
C ILE A 46 8.61 -3.94 1.12
N ASN A 47 8.95 -4.72 0.10
CA ASN A 47 9.90 -4.30 -0.93
C ASN A 47 9.39 -3.07 -1.69
N ALA A 48 8.08 -3.00 -1.96
CA ALA A 48 7.48 -1.82 -2.58
C ALA A 48 7.58 -0.60 -1.67
N MET A 49 7.40 -0.77 -0.37
CA MET A 49 7.54 0.32 0.60
C MET A 49 8.98 0.85 0.63
N GLU A 50 9.98 -0.03 0.63
CA GLU A 50 11.38 0.37 0.54
C GLU A 50 11.65 1.16 -0.74
N ALA A 51 11.11 0.70 -1.86
CA ALA A 51 11.23 1.41 -3.12
C ALA A 51 10.58 2.80 -3.06
N ALA A 52 9.40 2.90 -2.45
CA ALA A 52 8.70 4.17 -2.27
C ALA A 52 9.52 5.16 -1.42
N LEU A 53 10.13 4.69 -0.35
CA LEU A 53 10.99 5.53 0.48
C LEU A 53 12.20 6.06 -0.32
N SER A 54 12.79 5.24 -1.17
CA SER A 54 13.91 5.67 -2.02
C SER A 54 13.50 6.68 -3.09
N ARG A 55 12.21 6.82 -3.36
CA ARG A 55 11.66 7.75 -4.35
C ARG A 55 10.98 8.96 -3.71
N ASP A 56 11.14 9.15 -2.40
CA ASP A 56 10.53 10.24 -1.63
C ASP A 56 8.99 10.26 -1.75
N MET A 57 8.40 9.09 -1.77
CA MET A 57 6.94 8.92 -1.75
C MET A 57 6.43 8.83 -0.31
N THR A 58 5.16 9.16 -0.14
CA THR A 58 4.46 8.98 1.13
C THR A 58 3.75 7.63 1.12
N ILE A 59 3.71 6.95 2.27
CA ILE A 59 3.08 5.63 2.39
C ILE A 59 1.82 5.74 3.23
N VAL A 60 0.73 5.16 2.72
CA VAL A 60 -0.48 4.87 3.49
C VAL A 60 -0.58 3.35 3.57
N ALA A 61 -0.44 2.80 4.77
CA ALA A 61 -0.43 1.36 4.99
C ALA A 61 -1.73 0.88 5.61
N LEU A 62 -2.32 -0.15 5.03
CA LEU A 62 -3.45 -0.85 5.62
C LEU A 62 -2.96 -2.21 6.12
N THR A 63 -2.94 -2.37 7.43
CA THR A 63 -2.39 -3.56 8.07
C THR A 63 -3.41 -4.22 9.00
N GLY A 64 -3.01 -5.28 9.63
CA GLY A 64 -3.80 -5.96 10.64
C GLY A 64 -2.90 -6.56 11.71
N LYS A 65 -3.49 -7.28 12.63
CA LYS A 65 -2.79 -7.93 13.73
C LYS A 65 -1.95 -6.90 14.50
N ASP A 66 -0.64 -7.07 14.55
CA ASP A 66 0.29 -6.15 15.23
C ASP A 66 0.98 -5.16 14.26
N GLY A 67 0.56 -5.14 13.01
CA GLY A 67 1.17 -4.29 11.97
C GLY A 67 2.36 -4.91 11.26
N GLY A 68 2.93 -5.96 11.81
CA GLY A 68 4.07 -6.68 11.22
C GLY A 68 5.29 -5.81 10.96
N GLU A 69 6.16 -6.26 10.07
CA GLU A 69 7.35 -5.50 9.67
C GLU A 69 7.00 -4.18 8.99
N MET A 70 5.86 -4.10 8.32
CA MET A 70 5.44 -2.87 7.63
C MET A 70 5.40 -1.68 8.57
N ALA A 71 4.94 -1.89 9.80
CA ALA A 71 4.84 -0.81 10.78
C ALA A 71 6.20 -0.14 11.06
N GLY A 72 7.28 -0.91 11.01
CA GLY A 72 8.64 -0.41 11.25
C GLY A 72 9.21 0.46 10.12
N PHE A 73 8.62 0.42 8.93
CA PHE A 73 9.06 1.22 7.79
C PHE A 73 8.38 2.58 7.70
N LEU A 74 7.38 2.83 8.54
CA LEU A 74 6.58 4.06 8.44
C LEU A 74 7.27 5.21 9.18
N GLY A 75 7.34 6.36 8.53
CA GLY A 75 7.89 7.59 9.08
C GLY A 75 6.81 8.55 9.55
N MET A 76 7.22 9.76 9.93
CA MET A 76 6.31 10.76 10.52
C MET A 76 5.21 11.23 9.57
N ASN A 77 5.49 11.22 8.27
CA ASN A 77 4.52 11.68 7.26
C ASN A 77 3.69 10.53 6.67
N ASP A 78 3.96 9.31 7.11
CA ASP A 78 3.23 8.14 6.65
C ASP A 78 2.05 7.86 7.57
N VAL A 79 1.07 7.10 7.07
CA VAL A 79 -0.14 6.77 7.82
C VAL A 79 -0.32 5.26 7.84
N GLU A 80 -0.63 4.74 9.01
CA GLU A 80 -1.03 3.33 9.15
C GLU A 80 -2.48 3.25 9.63
N ILE A 81 -3.28 2.47 8.92
CA ILE A 81 -4.61 2.07 9.39
C ILE A 81 -4.50 0.59 9.75
N ARG A 82 -4.40 0.30 11.04
CA ARG A 82 -4.25 -1.05 11.56
C ARG A 82 -5.58 -1.57 12.08
N VAL A 83 -5.99 -2.73 11.60
CA VAL A 83 -7.18 -3.42 12.11
C VAL A 83 -6.71 -4.38 13.21
N PRO A 84 -7.04 -4.13 14.47
CA PRO A 84 -6.52 -4.93 15.60
C PRO A 84 -7.29 -6.24 15.74
N SER A 85 -7.21 -7.09 14.74
CA SER A 85 -7.85 -8.40 14.69
C SER A 85 -6.81 -9.44 14.26
N ASN A 86 -7.00 -10.67 14.71
CA ASN A 86 -6.19 -11.80 14.26
C ASN A 86 -6.88 -12.60 13.15
N ARG A 87 -8.06 -12.17 12.73
CA ARG A 87 -8.86 -12.88 11.71
C ARG A 87 -8.74 -12.15 10.38
N THR A 88 -8.10 -12.79 9.43
CA THR A 88 -7.84 -12.23 8.10
C THR A 88 -9.11 -11.72 7.42
N ALA A 89 -10.21 -12.47 7.49
CA ALA A 89 -11.47 -12.06 6.86
C ALA A 89 -11.99 -10.74 7.45
N ARG A 90 -11.88 -10.55 8.76
CA ARG A 90 -12.31 -9.29 9.40
C ARG A 90 -11.41 -8.13 9.00
N ILE A 91 -10.09 -8.37 8.95
CA ILE A 91 -9.13 -7.37 8.52
C ILE A 91 -9.44 -6.91 7.10
N GLN A 92 -9.68 -7.84 6.19
CA GLN A 92 -9.99 -7.54 4.79
C GLN A 92 -11.29 -6.73 4.66
N GLU A 93 -12.31 -7.07 5.44
CA GLU A 93 -13.58 -6.32 5.43
C GLU A 93 -13.37 -4.85 5.83
N VAL A 94 -12.59 -4.62 6.89
CA VAL A 94 -12.32 -3.25 7.34
C VAL A 94 -11.41 -2.52 6.36
N HIS A 95 -10.42 -3.19 5.77
CA HIS A 95 -9.60 -2.59 4.72
C HIS A 95 -10.45 -2.13 3.54
N LEU A 96 -11.42 -2.94 3.12
CA LEU A 96 -12.32 -2.58 2.03
C LEU A 96 -13.14 -1.34 2.38
N LEU A 97 -13.67 -1.28 3.60
CA LEU A 97 -14.39 -0.11 4.09
C LEU A 97 -13.50 1.13 4.09
N ALA A 98 -12.27 1.01 4.56
CA ALA A 98 -11.30 2.11 4.58
C ALA A 98 -11.01 2.60 3.16
N ILE A 99 -10.82 1.70 2.20
CA ILE A 99 -10.57 2.06 0.80
C ILE A 99 -11.77 2.83 0.22
N HIS A 100 -12.99 2.38 0.48
CA HIS A 100 -14.18 3.09 0.02
C HIS A 100 -14.25 4.50 0.62
N ASN A 101 -13.97 4.64 1.90
CA ASN A 101 -13.95 5.96 2.55
C ASN A 101 -12.85 6.85 1.99
N LEU A 102 -11.67 6.31 1.72
CA LEU A 102 -10.57 7.08 1.11
C LEU A 102 -10.97 7.57 -0.28
N CYS A 103 -11.62 6.72 -1.08
CA CYS A 103 -12.10 7.12 -2.41
C CYS A 103 -13.12 8.24 -2.33
N GLU A 104 -14.07 8.18 -1.40
CA GLU A 104 -15.03 9.26 -1.19
C GLU A 104 -14.35 10.56 -0.77
N CYS A 105 -13.38 10.48 0.15
CA CYS A 105 -12.62 11.66 0.59
C CYS A 105 -11.84 12.28 -0.57
N ILE A 106 -11.24 11.47 -1.43
CA ILE A 106 -10.49 11.95 -2.59
C ILE A 106 -11.45 12.62 -3.58
N ASP A 107 -12.60 12.00 -3.85
CA ASP A 107 -13.62 12.59 -4.74
C ASP A 107 -14.09 13.94 -4.21
N ASP A 108 -14.38 14.03 -2.90
CA ASP A 108 -14.82 15.27 -2.29
C ASP A 108 -13.73 16.35 -2.34
N ALA A 109 -12.46 15.97 -2.19
CA ALA A 109 -11.35 16.90 -2.24
C ALA A 109 -11.06 17.41 -3.65
N LEU A 110 -11.16 16.54 -4.66
CA LEU A 110 -10.85 16.88 -6.05
C LEU A 110 -12.06 17.46 -6.80
N PHE A 111 -13.26 17.03 -6.45
CA PHE A 111 -14.49 17.42 -7.12
C PHE A 111 -15.53 17.87 -6.08
N PRO A 112 -15.26 18.98 -5.36
CA PRO A 112 -16.18 19.44 -4.32
C PRO A 112 -17.50 19.82 -4.96
N GLU A 113 -18.58 19.13 -4.57
CA GLU A 113 -19.92 19.52 -4.97
C GLU A 113 -20.45 20.60 -4.04
N SER A 114 -21.08 21.58 -4.64
CA SER A 114 -21.78 22.62 -3.88
C SER A 114 -23.14 22.08 -3.47
N ASN A 115 -23.18 21.37 -2.40
CA ASN A 115 -24.44 20.90 -1.83
C ASN A 115 -24.92 21.89 -0.78
#